data_dbcb8a6397dcc1595c92a89f4d888beb
#
_entry.id   dbcb8a6397dcc1595c92a89f4d888beb
#
_cell.length_a   1.000
_cell.length_b   1.000
_cell.length_c   1.000
_cell.angle_alpha   90.00
_cell.angle_beta   90.00
_cell.angle_gamma   90.00
#
_symmetry.space_group_name_H-M   'P 1'
#
loop_
_entity.id
_entity.type
_entity.pdbx_description
1 polymer ?
#
loop_
_entity_poly.entity_id
_entity_poly.type
_entity_poly.pdbx_seq_one_letter_code
_entity_poly.pdbx_strand_id
1 'polypeptide(L)'
;HGLNYIPYREATKEEVNAIYQKVMAGETCTTEEAEKYQTYILIHLGKQYHRLGIAMQFHYNCLRGMNRKMNSLLGPDTGFDMINTATCGGQIASLLSALNDTDECPKTIIYSLNPADDAQIGTILGCFQNSEIPGKIQHGSAWWFNDHKIGMEEQMTRLASLGLLGNFVGMLTD
;
A
#
# COMPACT_ATOMS: atom_id res chain seq x y z
N HIS A 1 0.00 3.16 -6.03
CA HIS A 1 1.31 2.52 -5.84
C HIS A 1 1.14 1.02 -5.69
N GLY A 2 1.81 0.21 -6.51
CA GLY A 2 1.85 -1.25 -6.41
C GLY A 2 3.17 -1.70 -5.76
N LEU A 3 3.08 -2.42 -4.65
CA LEU A 3 4.23 -2.77 -3.81
C LEU A 3 4.17 -4.25 -3.40
N ASN A 4 5.31 -4.91 -3.26
CA ASN A 4 5.36 -6.26 -2.71
C ASN A 4 4.85 -6.29 -1.25
N TYR A 5 5.19 -5.26 -0.50
CA TYR A 5 4.71 -4.91 0.83
C TYR A 5 4.88 -3.40 1.04
N ILE A 6 4.18 -2.80 1.98
CA ILE A 6 4.37 -1.38 2.30
C ILE A 6 5.52 -1.25 3.30
N PRO A 7 6.63 -0.62 2.91
CA PRO A 7 7.77 -0.42 3.81
C PRO A 7 7.53 0.78 4.73
N TYR A 8 8.14 0.73 5.90
CA TYR A 8 8.34 1.91 6.74
C TYR A 8 9.69 1.83 7.44
N ARG A 9 10.56 2.76 7.11
CA ARG A 9 11.86 2.95 7.77
C ARG A 9 12.25 4.41 7.63
N GLU A 10 12.32 5.10 8.74
CA GLU A 10 12.67 6.52 8.76
C GLU A 10 14.07 6.76 8.23
N ALA A 11 14.23 7.88 7.53
CA ALA A 11 15.52 8.35 7.04
C ALA A 11 15.50 9.86 6.83
N THR A 12 16.65 10.49 7.00
CA THR A 12 16.82 11.90 6.68
C THR A 12 16.96 12.09 5.16
N LYS A 13 16.76 13.33 4.72
CA LYS A 13 16.97 13.69 3.31
C LYS A 13 18.39 13.40 2.85
N GLU A 14 19.38 13.62 3.73
CA GLU A 14 20.80 13.41 3.48
C GLU A 14 21.10 11.92 3.28
N GLU A 15 20.56 11.04 4.14
CA GLU A 15 20.68 9.58 3.99
C GLU A 15 20.06 9.11 2.68
N VAL A 16 18.84 9.56 2.37
CA VAL A 16 18.13 9.19 1.13
C VAL A 16 18.89 9.67 -0.11
N ASN A 17 19.45 10.88 -0.07
CA ASN A 17 20.27 11.36 -1.17
C ASN A 17 21.56 10.55 -1.34
N ALA A 18 22.21 10.14 -0.24
CA ALA A 18 23.40 9.26 -0.32
C ALA A 18 23.06 7.91 -0.94
N ILE A 19 21.91 7.30 -0.56
CA ILE A 19 21.41 6.06 -1.15
C ILE A 19 21.17 6.25 -2.64
N TYR A 20 20.51 7.33 -3.03
CA TYR A 20 20.25 7.65 -4.44
C TYR A 20 21.56 7.77 -5.24
N GLN A 21 22.53 8.53 -4.74
CA GLN A 21 23.82 8.72 -5.43
C GLN A 21 24.59 7.39 -5.56
N LYS A 22 24.58 6.56 -4.52
CA LYS A 22 25.18 5.21 -4.54
C LYS A 22 24.61 4.37 -5.67
N VAL A 23 23.28 4.32 -5.80
CA VAL A 23 22.60 3.54 -6.85
C VAL A 23 22.86 4.13 -8.23
N MET A 24 22.89 5.45 -8.37
CA MET A 24 23.22 6.13 -9.63
C MET A 24 24.68 5.88 -10.07
N ALA A 25 25.58 5.59 -9.13
CA ALA A 25 26.96 5.18 -9.40
C ALA A 25 27.07 3.69 -9.82
N GLY A 26 25.96 2.94 -9.85
CA GLY A 26 25.93 1.53 -10.23
C GLY A 26 26.17 0.56 -9.08
N GLU A 27 26.18 1.05 -7.82
CA GLU A 27 26.33 0.20 -6.66
C GLU A 27 25.00 -0.45 -6.25
N THR A 28 25.08 -1.61 -5.59
CA THR A 28 23.90 -2.32 -5.11
C THR A 28 23.35 -1.69 -3.84
N CYS A 29 22.01 -1.59 -3.79
CA CYS A 29 21.26 -1.12 -2.63
C CYS A 29 20.91 -2.31 -1.72
N THR A 30 21.07 -2.15 -0.42
CA THR A 30 20.56 -3.12 0.56
C THR A 30 19.03 -3.00 0.70
N THR A 31 18.38 -4.03 1.26
CA THR A 31 16.93 -3.96 1.55
C THR A 31 16.60 -2.79 2.49
N GLU A 32 17.43 -2.57 3.51
CA GLU A 32 17.24 -1.44 4.43
C GLU A 32 17.33 -0.08 3.74
N GLU A 33 18.32 0.11 2.88
CA GLU A 33 18.47 1.33 2.08
C GLU A 33 17.28 1.53 1.13
N ALA A 34 16.81 0.46 0.49
CA ALA A 34 15.63 0.51 -0.37
C ALA A 34 14.37 0.91 0.41
N GLU A 35 14.15 0.34 1.60
CA GLU A 35 13.02 0.70 2.47
C GLU A 35 13.09 2.16 2.93
N LYS A 36 14.27 2.66 3.33
CA LYS A 36 14.49 4.07 3.67
C LYS A 36 14.11 5.00 2.51
N TYR A 37 14.63 4.70 1.32
CA TYR A 37 14.33 5.47 0.12
C TYR A 37 12.84 5.46 -0.22
N GLN A 38 12.23 4.28 -0.25
CA GLN A 38 10.80 4.12 -0.57
C GLN A 38 9.91 4.85 0.45
N THR A 39 10.18 4.69 1.75
CA THR A 39 9.44 5.37 2.82
C THR A 39 9.49 6.90 2.65
N TYR A 40 10.68 7.44 2.44
CA TYR A 40 10.86 8.89 2.25
C TYR A 40 10.06 9.40 1.03
N ILE A 41 10.15 8.69 -0.09
CA ILE A 41 9.42 9.07 -1.32
C ILE A 41 7.90 8.96 -1.11
N LEU A 42 7.41 7.89 -0.45
CA LEU A 42 5.98 7.72 -0.18
C LEU A 42 5.43 8.83 0.73
N ILE A 43 6.16 9.21 1.77
CA ILE A 43 5.79 10.35 2.64
C ILE A 43 5.77 11.65 1.84
N HIS A 44 6.81 11.91 1.05
CA HIS A 44 6.87 13.12 0.22
C HIS A 44 5.70 13.19 -0.78
N LEU A 45 5.43 12.10 -1.49
CA LEU A 45 4.31 12.02 -2.44
C LEU A 45 2.96 12.14 -1.73
N GLY A 46 2.78 11.49 -0.58
CA GLY A 46 1.56 11.60 0.21
C GLY A 46 1.23 13.04 0.59
N LYS A 47 2.24 13.80 1.04
CA LYS A 47 2.08 15.24 1.31
C LYS A 47 1.71 16.05 0.07
N GLN A 48 2.30 15.73 -1.10
CA GLN A 48 1.91 16.39 -2.35
C GLN A 48 0.49 16.04 -2.75
N TYR A 49 0.08 14.77 -2.60
CA TYR A 49 -1.31 14.36 -2.88
C TYR A 49 -2.32 15.08 -1.98
N HIS A 50 -1.98 15.24 -0.69
CA HIS A 50 -2.81 16.05 0.22
C HIS A 50 -2.98 17.48 -0.31
N ARG A 51 -1.88 18.16 -0.65
CA ARG A 51 -1.89 19.55 -1.15
C ARG A 51 -2.68 19.70 -2.46
N LEU A 52 -2.66 18.68 -3.30
CA LEU A 52 -3.34 18.66 -4.60
C LEU A 52 -4.77 18.10 -4.52
N GLY A 53 -5.22 17.62 -3.36
CA GLY A 53 -6.53 16.99 -3.20
C GLY A 53 -6.66 15.62 -3.89
N ILE A 54 -5.55 14.97 -4.21
CA ILE A 54 -5.50 13.68 -4.91
C ILE A 54 -5.61 12.55 -3.86
N ALA A 55 -6.41 11.52 -4.15
CA ALA A 55 -6.46 10.31 -3.33
C ALA A 55 -5.24 9.43 -3.59
N MET A 56 -4.60 8.99 -2.51
CA MET A 56 -3.50 8.02 -2.55
C MET A 56 -4.05 6.60 -2.51
N GLN A 57 -3.55 5.71 -3.34
CA GLN A 57 -3.95 4.31 -3.34
C GLN A 57 -2.72 3.41 -3.19
N PHE A 58 -2.81 2.44 -2.27
CA PHE A 58 -1.81 1.42 -2.07
C PHE A 58 -2.35 0.05 -2.49
N HIS A 59 -1.65 -0.62 -3.39
CA HIS A 59 -1.85 -2.01 -3.75
C HIS A 59 -0.63 -2.80 -3.32
N TYR A 60 -0.80 -3.82 -2.50
CA TYR A 60 0.34 -4.58 -1.98
C TYR A 60 0.03 -6.08 -1.82
N ASN A 61 1.02 -6.83 -1.39
CA ASN A 61 0.98 -8.29 -1.21
C ASN A 61 0.89 -9.11 -2.51
N CYS A 62 1.63 -8.68 -3.56
CA CYS A 62 1.87 -9.47 -4.74
C CYS A 62 3.35 -9.86 -4.85
N LEU A 63 3.63 -11.14 -5.06
CA LEU A 63 4.95 -11.62 -5.51
C LEU A 63 4.88 -11.95 -6.99
N ARG A 64 5.71 -11.28 -7.78
CA ARG A 64 5.68 -11.37 -9.24
C ARG A 64 6.69 -12.36 -9.79
N GLY A 65 6.34 -13.01 -10.91
CA GLY A 65 7.24 -13.86 -11.69
C GLY A 65 7.76 -15.08 -10.94
N MET A 66 6.98 -15.68 -10.06
CA MET A 66 7.43 -16.75 -9.15
C MET A 66 7.84 -18.04 -9.86
N ASN A 67 7.34 -18.29 -11.07
CA ASN A 67 7.87 -19.33 -11.93
C ASN A 67 9.05 -18.78 -12.72
N ARG A 68 10.26 -18.92 -12.17
CA ARG A 68 11.49 -18.37 -12.76
C ARG A 68 11.73 -18.82 -14.20
N LYS A 69 11.45 -20.09 -14.53
CA LYS A 69 11.61 -20.64 -15.90
C LYS A 69 10.70 -19.91 -16.88
N MET A 70 9.43 -19.76 -16.53
CA MET A 70 8.45 -19.13 -17.41
C MET A 70 8.67 -17.61 -17.49
N ASN A 71 9.04 -16.98 -16.38
CA ASN A 71 9.38 -15.55 -16.36
C ASN A 71 10.61 -15.25 -17.25
N SER A 72 11.61 -16.15 -17.26
CA SER A 72 12.77 -16.00 -18.16
C SER A 72 12.41 -16.23 -19.62
N LEU A 73 11.41 -17.07 -19.91
CA LEU A 73 11.00 -17.40 -21.27
C LEU A 73 10.03 -16.36 -21.86
N LEU A 74 9.07 -15.89 -21.07
CA LEU A 74 7.96 -15.06 -21.53
C LEU A 74 8.03 -13.60 -21.05
N GLY A 75 8.91 -13.30 -20.10
CA GLY A 75 9.02 -11.99 -19.50
C GLY A 75 8.06 -11.77 -18.30
N PRO A 76 8.06 -10.57 -17.74
CA PRO A 76 7.17 -10.18 -16.64
C PRO A 76 5.71 -10.07 -17.10
N ASP A 77 4.79 -10.03 -16.13
CA ASP A 77 3.35 -9.81 -16.33
C ASP A 77 2.67 -10.84 -17.26
N THR A 78 3.11 -12.09 -17.17
CA THR A 78 2.61 -13.20 -18.00
C THR A 78 1.86 -14.27 -17.19
N GLY A 79 1.32 -13.89 -16.01
CA GLY A 79 0.42 -14.73 -15.23
C GLY A 79 1.08 -15.65 -14.20
N PHE A 80 2.35 -15.43 -13.87
CA PHE A 80 3.10 -16.26 -12.89
C PHE A 80 3.30 -15.55 -11.54
N ASP A 81 2.30 -14.79 -11.13
CA ASP A 81 2.28 -14.03 -9.88
C ASP A 81 1.49 -14.76 -8.80
N MET A 82 1.75 -14.44 -7.54
CA MET A 82 1.08 -15.05 -6.41
C MET A 82 0.84 -14.06 -5.27
N ILE A 83 -0.10 -14.42 -4.39
CA ILE A 83 -0.34 -13.68 -3.13
C ILE A 83 0.91 -13.78 -2.25
N ASN A 84 1.33 -12.62 -1.72
CA ASN A 84 2.35 -12.54 -0.69
C ASN A 84 1.70 -12.58 0.70
N THR A 85 2.47 -12.99 1.71
CA THR A 85 2.05 -13.02 3.12
C THR A 85 2.86 -12.06 3.99
N ALA A 86 3.39 -10.98 3.40
CA ALA A 86 4.12 -9.98 4.15
C ALA A 86 3.20 -9.28 5.15
N THR A 87 3.59 -9.33 6.42
CA THR A 87 2.91 -8.63 7.51
C THR A 87 3.46 -7.21 7.61
N CYS A 88 2.74 -6.23 7.11
CA CYS A 88 3.17 -4.82 7.12
C CYS A 88 2.15 -3.85 7.74
N GLY A 89 1.21 -4.34 8.54
CA GLY A 89 0.20 -3.48 9.17
C GLY A 89 0.78 -2.40 10.08
N GLY A 90 1.83 -2.73 10.85
CA GLY A 90 2.55 -1.74 11.65
C GLY A 90 3.22 -0.66 10.79
N GLN A 91 3.82 -1.06 9.69
CA GLN A 91 4.45 -0.15 8.72
C GLN A 91 3.41 0.76 8.04
N ILE A 92 2.25 0.23 7.68
CA ILE A 92 1.14 1.02 7.12
C ILE A 92 0.69 2.07 8.14
N ALA A 93 0.47 1.67 9.39
CA ALA A 93 0.09 2.59 10.47
C ALA A 93 1.15 3.66 10.69
N SER A 94 2.43 3.30 10.71
CA SER A 94 3.54 4.25 10.86
C SER A 94 3.62 5.24 9.69
N LEU A 95 3.41 4.78 8.45
CA LEU A 95 3.39 5.65 7.28
C LEU A 95 2.24 6.66 7.32
N LEU A 96 1.04 6.20 7.70
CA LEU A 96 -0.12 7.08 7.87
C LEU A 96 0.08 8.06 9.03
N SER A 97 0.70 7.61 10.14
CA SER A 97 1.05 8.46 11.27
C SER A 97 2.00 9.58 10.87
N ALA A 98 3.08 9.25 10.15
CA ALA A 98 4.06 10.24 9.69
C ALA A 98 3.44 11.32 8.77
N LEU A 99 2.39 10.98 8.03
CA LEU A 99 1.62 11.93 7.22
C LEU A 99 0.63 12.73 8.09
N ASN A 100 0.07 12.10 9.10
CA ASN A 100 -0.92 12.71 9.99
C ASN A 100 -0.28 13.65 11.02
N ASP A 101 0.97 13.39 11.43
CA ASP A 101 1.71 14.23 12.38
C ASP A 101 1.92 15.68 11.88
N THR A 102 1.81 15.90 10.58
CA THR A 102 1.89 17.22 9.95
C THR A 102 0.56 17.67 9.34
N ASP A 103 -0.55 16.99 9.65
CA ASP A 103 -1.88 17.24 9.08
C ASP A 103 -1.91 17.14 7.53
N GLU A 104 -0.96 16.42 6.94
CA GLU A 104 -0.82 16.28 5.49
C GLU A 104 -1.18 14.88 4.98
N CYS A 105 -1.95 14.10 5.76
CA CYS A 105 -2.43 12.79 5.31
C CYS A 105 -3.52 12.96 4.24
N PRO A 106 -3.32 12.45 3.02
CA PRO A 106 -4.33 12.52 1.96
C PRO A 106 -5.49 11.54 2.20
N LYS A 107 -6.57 11.66 1.44
CA LYS A 107 -7.53 10.55 1.29
C LYS A 107 -6.75 9.33 0.81
N THR A 108 -6.91 8.20 1.49
CA THR A 108 -6.10 7.01 1.19
C THR A 108 -6.98 5.77 1.09
N ILE A 109 -6.71 4.93 0.08
CA ILE A 109 -7.36 3.64 -0.10
C ILE A 109 -6.28 2.56 -0.07
N ILE A 110 -6.51 1.51 0.72
CA ILE A 110 -5.55 0.43 0.94
C ILE A 110 -6.14 -0.87 0.41
N TYR A 111 -5.41 -1.52 -0.51
CA TYR A 111 -5.76 -2.79 -1.12
C TYR A 111 -4.68 -3.82 -0.81
N SER A 112 -5.04 -4.93 -0.16
CA SER A 112 -4.17 -6.11 -0.06
C SER A 112 -4.64 -7.21 -1.00
N LEU A 113 -3.70 -7.93 -1.61
CA LEU A 113 -4.03 -9.19 -2.29
C LEU A 113 -4.19 -10.35 -1.32
N ASN A 114 -3.71 -10.20 -0.08
CA ASN A 114 -3.90 -11.22 0.94
C ASN A 114 -5.18 -10.93 1.73
N PRO A 115 -6.25 -11.73 1.59
CA PRO A 115 -7.50 -11.50 2.30
C PRO A 115 -7.38 -11.66 3.83
N ALA A 116 -6.30 -12.28 4.32
CA ALA A 116 -6.02 -12.34 5.75
C ALA A 116 -5.73 -10.95 6.37
N ASP A 117 -5.38 -9.95 5.56
CA ASP A 117 -5.11 -8.58 6.01
C ASP A 117 -6.38 -7.76 6.22
N ASP A 118 -7.54 -8.18 5.72
CA ASP A 118 -8.76 -7.37 5.71
C ASP A 118 -9.16 -6.86 7.09
N ALA A 119 -9.10 -7.70 8.11
CA ALA A 119 -9.39 -7.30 9.48
C ALA A 119 -8.35 -6.33 10.04
N GLN A 120 -7.07 -6.53 9.71
CA GLN A 120 -5.98 -5.63 10.11
C GLN A 120 -6.15 -4.27 9.45
N ILE A 121 -6.41 -4.23 8.15
CA ILE A 121 -6.70 -2.99 7.41
C ILE A 121 -7.89 -2.28 8.05
N GLY A 122 -9.00 -2.98 8.28
CA GLY A 122 -10.19 -2.39 8.90
C GLY A 122 -9.91 -1.70 10.24
N THR A 123 -9.05 -2.28 11.09
CA THR A 123 -8.65 -1.67 12.36
C THR A 123 -7.70 -0.47 12.17
N ILE A 124 -6.78 -0.53 11.22
CA ILE A 124 -5.89 0.60 10.88
C ILE A 124 -6.73 1.79 10.41
N LEU A 125 -7.73 1.57 9.55
CA LEU A 125 -8.60 2.65 9.07
C LEU A 125 -9.24 3.42 10.21
N GLY A 126 -9.67 2.72 11.27
CA GLY A 126 -10.26 3.34 12.45
C GLY A 126 -9.33 4.29 13.20
N CYS A 127 -8.01 4.07 13.13
CA CYS A 127 -7.02 4.91 13.79
C CYS A 127 -6.84 6.29 13.13
N PHE A 128 -7.20 6.45 11.87
CA PHE A 128 -6.89 7.64 11.07
C PHE A 128 -8.11 8.34 10.46
N GLN A 129 -9.32 8.01 10.92
CA GLN A 129 -10.52 8.76 10.54
C GLN A 129 -10.54 10.14 11.21
N ASN A 130 -11.18 11.10 10.57
CA ASN A 130 -11.43 12.41 11.14
C ASN A 130 -12.87 12.87 10.86
N SER A 131 -13.26 14.02 11.43
CA SER A 131 -14.63 14.57 11.27
C SER A 131 -14.81 15.41 9.99
N GLU A 132 -13.75 15.68 9.26
CA GLU A 132 -13.79 16.57 8.09
C GLU A 132 -14.20 15.84 6.82
N ILE A 133 -13.68 14.62 6.64
CA ILE A 133 -13.89 13.83 5.43
C ILE A 133 -14.39 12.44 5.81
N PRO A 134 -15.68 12.13 5.66
CA PRO A 134 -16.21 10.80 5.88
C PRO A 134 -15.48 9.75 5.01
N GLY A 135 -14.94 8.72 5.66
CA GLY A 135 -14.17 7.69 4.95
C GLY A 135 -12.85 8.19 4.36
N LYS A 136 -12.15 9.11 5.04
CA LYS A 136 -10.85 9.65 4.62
C LYS A 136 -9.85 8.55 4.30
N ILE A 137 -9.80 7.52 5.15
CA ILE A 137 -8.98 6.33 4.91
C ILE A 137 -9.94 5.17 4.68
N GLN A 138 -9.78 4.44 3.58
CA GLN A 138 -10.70 3.38 3.17
C GLN A 138 -9.98 2.06 2.88
N HIS A 139 -10.69 0.96 3.11
CA HIS A 139 -10.34 -0.34 2.56
C HIS A 139 -10.78 -0.37 1.09
N GLY A 140 -9.89 -0.76 0.21
CA GLY A 140 -10.20 -0.95 -1.20
C GLY A 140 -11.06 -2.21 -1.43
N SER A 141 -11.63 -2.32 -2.63
CA SER A 141 -12.37 -3.51 -3.02
C SER A 141 -11.48 -4.75 -3.09
N ALA A 142 -12.07 -5.92 -3.00
CA ALA A 142 -11.44 -7.15 -3.47
C ALA A 142 -11.08 -6.97 -4.96
N TRP A 143 -9.84 -7.32 -5.31
CA TRP A 143 -9.30 -7.07 -6.65
C TRP A 143 -8.37 -8.21 -7.07
N TRP A 144 -8.11 -8.36 -8.35
CA TRP A 144 -7.25 -9.34 -8.99
C TRP A 144 -7.55 -10.78 -8.50
N PHE A 145 -6.69 -11.39 -7.65
CA PHE A 145 -6.90 -12.76 -7.17
C PHE A 145 -8.15 -12.93 -6.29
N ASN A 146 -8.66 -11.85 -5.73
CA ASN A 146 -9.86 -11.84 -4.90
C ASN A 146 -11.10 -11.30 -5.63
N ASP A 147 -10.97 -10.96 -6.93
CA ASP A 147 -12.09 -10.48 -7.75
C ASP A 147 -12.96 -11.63 -8.22
N HIS A 148 -13.60 -12.26 -7.26
CA HIS A 148 -14.59 -13.33 -7.43
C HIS A 148 -15.62 -13.27 -6.31
N LYS A 149 -16.75 -13.92 -6.49
CA LYS A 149 -17.89 -13.83 -5.58
C LYS A 149 -17.49 -13.96 -4.09
N ILE A 150 -16.78 -15.02 -3.73
CA ILE A 150 -16.40 -15.31 -2.34
C ILE A 150 -15.47 -14.20 -1.81
N GLY A 151 -14.42 -13.84 -2.55
CA GLY A 151 -13.47 -12.80 -2.14
C GLY A 151 -14.13 -11.44 -1.93
N MET A 152 -15.05 -11.05 -2.82
CA MET A 152 -15.81 -9.81 -2.69
C MET A 152 -16.75 -9.83 -1.48
N GLU A 153 -17.48 -10.94 -1.28
CA GLU A 153 -18.39 -11.08 -0.12
C GLU A 153 -17.64 -11.06 1.21
N GLU A 154 -16.49 -11.73 1.32
CA GLU A 154 -15.66 -11.75 2.50
C GLU A 154 -15.07 -10.36 2.81
N GLN A 155 -14.51 -9.69 1.80
CA GLN A 155 -13.96 -8.34 1.95
C GLN A 155 -15.04 -7.35 2.44
N MET A 156 -16.22 -7.32 1.78
CA MET A 156 -17.31 -6.44 2.19
C MET A 156 -17.85 -6.77 3.59
N THR A 157 -17.89 -8.05 3.96
CA THR A 157 -18.30 -8.49 5.30
C THR A 157 -17.30 -7.99 6.36
N ARG A 158 -15.99 -8.07 6.10
CA ARG A 158 -14.96 -7.53 6.99
C ARG A 158 -15.07 -6.02 7.11
N LEU A 159 -15.21 -5.33 5.97
CA LEU A 159 -15.38 -3.88 5.94
C LEU A 159 -16.63 -3.45 6.73
N ALA A 160 -17.78 -4.08 6.52
CA ALA A 160 -19.02 -3.77 7.21
C ALA A 160 -18.95 -4.03 8.73
N SER A 161 -18.13 -4.99 9.15
CA SER A 161 -17.94 -5.33 10.56
C SER A 161 -17.05 -4.33 11.32
N LEU A 162 -16.18 -3.61 10.61
CA LEU A 162 -15.14 -2.75 11.22
C LEU A 162 -15.26 -1.28 10.81
N GLY A 163 -16.11 -0.96 9.85
CA GLY A 163 -16.26 0.37 9.29
C GLY A 163 -17.67 0.66 8.80
N LEU A 164 -17.84 1.80 8.16
CA LEU A 164 -19.11 2.23 7.56
C LEU A 164 -19.15 1.84 6.07
N LEU A 165 -19.78 0.72 5.75
CA LEU A 165 -19.91 0.23 4.37
C LEU A 165 -20.54 1.28 3.42
N GLY A 166 -21.42 2.14 3.94
CA GLY A 166 -22.05 3.20 3.14
C GLY A 166 -21.08 4.24 2.56
N ASN A 167 -19.85 4.31 3.09
CA ASN A 167 -18.80 5.20 2.56
C ASN A 167 -17.82 4.47 1.62
N PHE A 168 -18.03 3.18 1.39
CA PHE A 168 -17.17 2.37 0.52
C PHE A 168 -17.29 2.84 -0.94
N VAL A 169 -16.15 3.14 -1.57
CA VAL A 169 -16.12 3.62 -2.95
C VAL A 169 -16.37 2.53 -4.00
N GLY A 170 -16.31 1.27 -3.59
CA GLY A 170 -16.57 0.14 -4.48
C GLY A 170 -15.37 -0.25 -5.35
N MET A 171 -15.65 -1.03 -6.38
CA MET A 171 -14.67 -1.44 -7.37
C MET A 171 -14.34 -0.24 -8.27
N LEU A 172 -13.04 0.00 -8.42
CA LEU A 172 -12.52 0.87 -9.48
C LEU A 172 -12.12 -0.05 -10.65
N THR A 173 -12.50 0.34 -11.84
CA THR A 173 -12.03 -0.37 -13.05
C THR A 173 -10.57 -0.05 -13.29
N ASP A 174 -9.76 -1.09 -13.55
CA ASP A 174 -8.41 -0.95 -14.08
C ASP A 174 -8.44 -0.58 -15.56
#